data_a9d27d0be027b6471fdce18021ef9157
#
_entry.id   a9d27d0be027b6471fdce18021ef9157
#
_cell.length_a   1.000
_cell.length_b   1.000
_cell.length_c   1.000
_cell.angle_alpha   90.00
_cell.angle_beta   90.00
_cell.angle_gamma   90.00
#
_symmetry.space_group_name_H-M   'P 1'
#
loop_
_entity.id
_entity.type
_entity.pdbx_description
1 polymer ?
#
loop_
_entity_poly.entity_id
_entity_poly.type
_entity_poly.pdbx_seq_one_letter_code
_entity_poly.pdbx_strand_id
1 'polypeptide(L)'
;LKVKILRKENDTPGDYGANGRPARAYKTKAKLYLALGASLDENVYAPYMLTSPYTNSGLANTASYFMEQNGLTLYEARTNTTQENGVLYDSYAESDDGKVLEYELYPQLRETGGRATYAGVYGDEFKNVDYKDAYGMYGLYFSYASAMNSQSVTYYNENADAIAKILVKSIVRYFEI
;
A
#
# COMPACT_ATOMS: atom_id res chain seq x y z
N LEU A 1 19.06 -0.57 -3.63
CA LEU A 1 17.63 -0.34 -3.90
C LEU A 1 17.46 0.39 -5.22
N LYS A 2 16.66 -0.17 -6.15
CA LYS A 2 16.30 0.49 -7.41
C LYS A 2 14.85 0.94 -7.32
N VAL A 3 14.62 2.24 -7.44
CA VAL A 3 13.28 2.84 -7.37
C VAL A 3 12.84 3.27 -8.77
N LYS A 4 11.58 2.98 -9.10
CA LYS A 4 10.92 3.45 -10.30
C LYS A 4 9.70 4.27 -9.91
N ILE A 5 9.69 5.54 -10.29
CA ILE A 5 8.53 6.41 -10.10
C ILE A 5 7.55 6.16 -11.25
N LEU A 6 6.32 5.78 -10.91
CA LEU A 6 5.28 5.42 -11.89
C LEU A 6 4.42 6.61 -12.32
N ARG A 7 4.41 7.69 -11.54
CA ARG A 7 3.71 8.94 -11.87
C ARG A 7 4.73 10.07 -11.95
N LYS A 8 4.73 10.79 -13.06
CA LYS A 8 5.51 12.01 -13.25
C LYS A 8 4.62 13.23 -13.09
N GLU A 9 5.21 14.40 -12.93
CA GLU A 9 4.52 15.67 -12.63
C GLU A 9 3.32 15.97 -13.55
N ASN A 10 3.48 15.71 -14.84
CA ASN A 10 2.43 15.97 -15.84
C ASN A 10 1.77 14.69 -16.37
N ASP A 11 1.91 13.56 -15.67
CA ASP A 11 1.37 12.27 -16.05
C ASP A 11 0.30 11.85 -15.03
N THR A 12 -0.93 11.67 -15.51
CA THR A 12 -2.05 11.15 -14.72
C THR A 12 -2.38 9.72 -15.18
N PRO A 13 -1.49 8.73 -14.92
CA PRO A 13 -1.77 7.38 -15.31
C PRO A 13 -3.02 6.89 -14.59
N GLY A 14 -3.90 6.24 -15.33
CA GLY A 14 -5.05 5.55 -14.76
C GLY A 14 -4.62 4.48 -13.74
N ASP A 15 -5.56 4.02 -12.96
CA ASP A 15 -5.31 2.98 -11.97
C ASP A 15 -5.26 1.60 -12.62
N TYR A 16 -5.94 1.42 -13.72
CA TYR A 16 -6.17 0.14 -14.38
C TYR A 16 -5.84 0.16 -15.86
N GLY A 17 -5.88 -1.03 -16.48
CA GLY A 17 -5.63 -1.22 -17.91
C GLY A 17 -4.14 -1.21 -18.27
N ALA A 18 -3.87 -1.32 -19.57
CA ALA A 18 -2.54 -1.55 -20.14
C ALA A 18 -1.47 -0.53 -19.76
N ASN A 19 -1.87 0.67 -19.45
CA ASN A 19 -0.98 1.78 -19.07
C ASN A 19 -1.22 2.26 -17.63
N GLY A 20 -2.04 1.55 -16.87
CA GLY A 20 -2.30 1.83 -15.47
C GLY A 20 -1.05 1.67 -14.59
N ARG A 21 -1.11 2.22 -13.40
CA ARG A 21 0.02 2.17 -12.45
C ARG A 21 0.44 0.75 -12.08
N PRO A 22 -0.46 -0.18 -11.75
CA PRO A 22 -0.09 -1.58 -11.51
C PRO A 22 0.59 -2.24 -12.71
N ALA A 23 0.04 -2.05 -13.92
CA ALA A 23 0.62 -2.58 -15.13
C ALA A 23 2.04 -2.08 -15.39
N ARG A 24 2.28 -0.79 -15.17
CA ARG A 24 3.62 -0.21 -15.27
C ARG A 24 4.57 -0.82 -14.23
N ALA A 25 4.08 -1.12 -13.02
CA ALA A 25 4.87 -1.77 -11.98
C ALA A 25 5.29 -3.19 -12.41
N TYR A 26 4.37 -4.00 -12.91
CA TYR A 26 4.68 -5.36 -13.39
C TYR A 26 5.70 -5.36 -14.53
N LYS A 27 5.58 -4.43 -15.49
CA LYS A 27 6.56 -4.27 -16.58
C LYS A 27 7.98 -3.99 -16.07
N THR A 28 8.13 -3.48 -14.85
CA THR A 28 9.45 -3.25 -14.24
C THR A 28 9.98 -4.44 -13.46
N LYS A 29 9.18 -5.50 -13.30
CA LYS A 29 9.47 -6.65 -12.42
C LYS A 29 9.77 -6.21 -10.98
N ALA A 30 9.06 -5.20 -10.50
CA ALA A 30 9.20 -4.71 -9.14
C ALA A 30 8.73 -5.77 -8.13
N LYS A 31 9.43 -5.89 -7.01
CA LYS A 31 9.01 -6.74 -5.88
C LYS A 31 8.03 -6.02 -4.95
N LEU A 32 8.05 -4.71 -4.95
CA LEU A 32 7.20 -3.85 -4.13
C LEU A 32 6.53 -2.79 -4.99
N TYR A 33 5.22 -2.68 -4.84
CA TYR A 33 4.43 -1.53 -5.25
C TYR A 33 4.09 -0.71 -4.00
N LEU A 34 4.74 0.43 -3.85
CA LEU A 34 4.49 1.35 -2.75
C LEU A 34 3.69 2.54 -3.27
N ALA A 35 2.47 2.69 -2.79
CA ALA A 35 1.68 3.88 -3.01
C ALA A 35 1.78 4.81 -1.81
N LEU A 36 1.98 6.08 -2.07
CA LEU A 36 1.98 7.14 -1.08
C LEU A 36 0.78 8.03 -1.33
N GLY A 37 -0.01 8.29 -0.29
CA GLY A 37 -1.20 9.12 -0.41
C GLY A 37 -1.63 9.75 0.90
N ALA A 38 -2.63 10.62 0.82
CA ALA A 38 -3.30 11.19 1.97
C ALA A 38 -4.71 10.61 2.07
N SER A 39 -5.18 10.39 3.29
CA SER A 39 -6.58 10.07 3.57
C SER A 39 -7.47 11.29 3.34
N LEU A 40 -8.74 11.03 3.05
CA LEU A 40 -9.81 12.04 3.04
C LEU A 40 -10.75 11.89 4.24
N ASP A 41 -10.43 11.01 5.19
CA ASP A 41 -11.19 10.82 6.42
C ASP A 41 -10.69 11.78 7.51
N GLU A 42 -11.58 12.63 8.00
CA GLU A 42 -11.28 13.61 9.04
C GLU A 42 -10.90 12.99 10.39
N ASN A 43 -11.26 11.73 10.63
CA ASN A 43 -10.93 11.01 11.86
C ASN A 43 -9.49 10.47 11.86
N VAL A 44 -8.83 10.45 10.71
CA VAL A 44 -7.43 10.00 10.60
C VAL A 44 -6.49 11.08 11.10
N TYR A 45 -5.92 10.88 12.27
CA TYR A 45 -5.05 11.84 12.96
C TYR A 45 -3.55 11.57 12.79
N ALA A 46 -3.17 10.40 12.29
CA ALA A 46 -1.79 9.96 12.16
C ALA A 46 -1.61 9.05 10.93
N PRO A 47 -0.37 8.76 10.50
CA PRO A 47 -0.11 7.84 9.40
C PRO A 47 -0.64 6.43 9.64
N TYR A 48 -0.96 5.73 8.56
CA TYR A 48 -1.31 4.32 8.56
C TYR A 48 -0.93 3.63 7.25
N MET A 49 -0.98 2.31 7.26
CA MET A 49 -0.69 1.47 6.12
C MET A 49 -1.87 0.56 5.80
N LEU A 50 -2.17 0.41 4.50
CA LEU A 50 -3.13 -0.58 4.02
C LEU A 50 -2.39 -1.71 3.33
N THR A 51 -2.78 -2.92 3.64
CA THR A 51 -2.32 -4.13 2.96
C THR A 51 -3.50 -4.93 2.42
N SER A 52 -3.23 -5.78 1.46
CA SER A 52 -4.19 -6.79 1.04
C SER A 52 -4.33 -7.87 2.12
N PRO A 53 -5.54 -8.36 2.43
CA PRO A 53 -5.71 -9.50 3.33
C PRO A 53 -5.14 -10.82 2.76
N TYR A 54 -4.81 -10.84 1.48
CA TYR A 54 -4.21 -11.99 0.78
C TYR A 54 -2.69 -11.91 0.67
N THR A 55 -2.08 -10.84 1.18
CA THR A 55 -0.61 -10.72 1.29
C THR A 55 -0.22 -10.79 2.75
N ASN A 56 1.02 -11.19 3.03
CA ASN A 56 1.48 -11.08 4.41
C ASN A 56 1.70 -9.61 4.76
N SER A 57 1.43 -9.24 6.00
CA SER A 57 1.61 -7.88 6.50
C SER A 57 3.04 -7.58 6.99
N GLY A 58 3.99 -8.45 6.71
CA GLY A 58 5.34 -8.40 7.29
C GLY A 58 6.08 -7.08 7.08
N LEU A 59 6.01 -6.49 5.88
CA LEU A 59 6.62 -5.18 5.63
C LEU A 59 5.91 -4.07 6.43
N ALA A 60 4.58 -4.07 6.41
CA ALA A 60 3.79 -3.08 7.15
C ALA A 60 4.04 -3.18 8.66
N ASN A 61 4.03 -4.39 9.21
CA ASN A 61 4.33 -4.65 10.62
C ASN A 61 5.76 -4.22 10.99
N THR A 62 6.73 -4.48 10.11
CA THR A 62 8.12 -4.02 10.31
C THR A 62 8.20 -2.49 10.34
N ALA A 63 7.47 -1.82 9.47
CA ALA A 63 7.44 -0.36 9.42
C ALA A 63 6.73 0.22 10.65
N SER A 64 5.60 -0.35 11.05
CA SER A 64 4.89 0.03 12.28
C SER A 64 5.79 -0.09 13.50
N TYR A 65 6.39 -1.25 13.70
CA TYR A 65 7.31 -1.49 14.82
C TYR A 65 8.43 -0.44 14.88
N PHE A 66 9.10 -0.16 13.75
CA PHE A 66 10.16 0.84 13.75
C PHE A 66 9.65 2.27 13.97
N MET A 67 8.47 2.60 13.48
CA MET A 67 7.85 3.91 13.76
C MET A 67 7.59 4.10 15.23
N GLU A 68 6.96 3.13 15.90
CA GLU A 68 6.70 3.16 17.33
C GLU A 68 7.98 3.21 18.16
N GLN A 69 9.00 2.40 17.82
CA GLN A 69 10.31 2.41 18.51
C GLN A 69 11.03 3.76 18.39
N ASN A 70 10.66 4.59 17.42
CA ASN A 70 11.19 5.94 17.26
C ASN A 70 10.21 7.03 17.78
N GLY A 71 9.20 6.64 18.54
CA GLY A 71 8.27 7.56 19.16
C GLY A 71 7.24 8.18 18.21
N LEU A 72 7.07 7.61 17.01
CA LEU A 72 6.05 8.07 16.09
C LEU A 72 4.69 7.47 16.43
N THR A 73 3.67 8.32 16.39
CA THR A 73 2.27 7.90 16.53
C THR A 73 1.75 7.36 15.22
N LEU A 74 1.00 6.27 15.27
CA LEU A 74 0.28 5.70 14.16
C LEU A 74 -1.23 5.76 14.42
N TYR A 75 -2.02 5.78 13.37
CA TYR A 75 -3.47 5.76 13.45
C TYR A 75 -3.97 4.40 13.92
N GLU A 76 -4.70 4.39 15.01
CA GLU A 76 -5.34 3.19 15.53
C GLU A 76 -6.74 3.05 14.93
N ALA A 77 -6.88 2.17 13.95
CA ALA A 77 -8.20 1.84 13.45
C ALA A 77 -8.88 0.80 14.35
N ARG A 78 -10.18 0.95 14.50
CA ARG A 78 -10.97 0.08 15.38
C ARG A 78 -11.46 -1.21 14.69
N THR A 79 -11.31 -1.32 13.36
CA THR A 79 -11.81 -2.43 12.54
C THR A 79 -10.81 -2.83 11.48
N ASN A 80 -10.83 -4.11 11.08
CA ASN A 80 -9.97 -4.66 10.04
C ASN A 80 -8.46 -4.45 10.28
N THR A 81 -8.04 -4.56 11.53
CA THR A 81 -6.64 -4.35 11.92
C THR A 81 -5.85 -5.65 11.85
N THR A 82 -4.56 -5.53 11.61
CA THR A 82 -3.56 -6.56 11.90
C THR A 82 -3.20 -6.51 13.41
N GLN A 83 -2.16 -7.22 13.82
CA GLN A 83 -1.71 -7.19 15.22
C GLN A 83 -0.95 -5.90 15.60
N GLU A 84 -0.51 -5.13 14.60
CA GLU A 84 0.32 -3.95 14.81
C GLU A 84 -0.50 -2.67 14.58
N ASN A 85 -0.24 -1.64 15.38
CA ASN A 85 -0.88 -0.34 15.23
C ASN A 85 -0.62 0.27 13.85
N GLY A 86 -1.61 0.98 13.31
CA GLY A 86 -1.49 1.63 12.01
C GLY A 86 -1.36 0.68 10.82
N VAL A 87 -1.59 -0.61 11.00
CA VAL A 87 -1.61 -1.59 9.91
C VAL A 87 -3.02 -2.14 9.74
N LEU A 88 -3.61 -1.88 8.58
CA LEU A 88 -4.99 -2.21 8.27
C LEU A 88 -5.06 -3.14 7.06
N TYR A 89 -6.02 -4.04 7.07
CA TYR A 89 -6.44 -4.72 5.86
C TYR A 89 -7.48 -3.89 5.13
N ASP A 90 -7.32 -3.76 3.82
CA ASP A 90 -8.36 -3.13 3.01
C ASP A 90 -9.55 -4.07 2.85
N SER A 91 -10.76 -3.55 3.03
CA SER A 91 -11.99 -4.26 2.76
C SER A 91 -12.15 -4.46 1.24
N TYR A 92 -12.86 -5.50 0.85
CA TYR A 92 -13.04 -5.82 -0.57
C TYR A 92 -14.39 -6.49 -0.84
N ALA A 93 -14.87 -6.34 -2.07
CA ALA A 93 -16.00 -7.07 -2.61
C ALA A 93 -15.54 -8.33 -3.34
N GLU A 94 -16.29 -9.42 -3.21
CA GLU A 94 -16.08 -10.67 -3.96
C GLU A 94 -17.29 -10.99 -4.84
N SER A 95 -17.03 -11.62 -5.97
CA SER A 95 -18.06 -12.27 -6.77
C SER A 95 -18.41 -13.66 -6.20
N ASP A 96 -19.51 -14.25 -6.67
CA ASP A 96 -19.98 -15.58 -6.22
C ASP A 96 -18.95 -16.70 -6.44
N ASP A 97 -18.06 -16.55 -7.42
CA ASP A 97 -16.95 -17.47 -7.70
C ASP A 97 -15.67 -17.15 -6.89
N GLY A 98 -15.77 -16.26 -5.94
CA GLY A 98 -14.68 -15.88 -5.03
C GLY A 98 -13.60 -15.00 -5.63
N LYS A 99 -13.90 -14.32 -6.74
CA LYS A 99 -12.99 -13.32 -7.28
C LYS A 99 -13.10 -12.01 -6.51
N VAL A 100 -11.95 -11.44 -6.18
CA VAL A 100 -11.90 -10.09 -5.63
C VAL A 100 -12.17 -9.09 -6.73
N LEU A 101 -13.29 -8.40 -6.63
CA LEU A 101 -13.73 -7.43 -7.62
C LEU A 101 -13.11 -6.06 -7.37
N GLU A 102 -13.13 -5.61 -6.13
CA GLU A 102 -12.73 -4.27 -5.76
C GLU A 102 -12.23 -4.21 -4.33
N TYR A 103 -11.25 -3.36 -4.06
CA TYR A 103 -10.88 -2.89 -2.73
C TYR A 103 -11.54 -1.54 -2.46
N GLU A 104 -11.91 -1.32 -1.21
CA GLU A 104 -12.75 -0.20 -0.81
C GLU A 104 -11.97 1.10 -0.68
N LEU A 105 -10.82 1.06 -0.01
CA LEU A 105 -10.03 2.24 0.29
C LEU A 105 -8.90 2.47 -0.73
N TYR A 106 -8.26 1.39 -1.19
CA TYR A 106 -7.20 1.50 -2.18
C TYR A 106 -7.28 0.38 -3.25
N PRO A 107 -8.10 0.59 -4.28
CA PRO A 107 -8.40 -0.43 -5.29
C PRO A 107 -7.19 -1.09 -5.95
N GLN A 108 -6.05 -0.38 -6.03
CA GLN A 108 -4.84 -0.92 -6.65
C GLN A 108 -4.18 -2.05 -5.86
N LEU A 109 -4.51 -2.21 -4.56
CA LEU A 109 -4.02 -3.34 -3.78
C LEU A 109 -4.51 -4.69 -4.33
N ARG A 110 -5.69 -4.72 -4.93
CA ARG A 110 -6.18 -5.90 -5.62
C ARG A 110 -5.26 -6.33 -6.77
N GLU A 111 -4.76 -5.35 -7.52
CA GLU A 111 -3.92 -5.59 -8.69
C GLU A 111 -2.46 -5.91 -8.31
N THR A 112 -2.01 -5.53 -7.14
CA THR A 112 -0.60 -5.61 -6.74
C THR A 112 -0.35 -6.53 -5.54
N GLY A 113 -1.29 -6.64 -4.63
CA GLY A 113 -1.08 -7.32 -3.35
C GLY A 113 -1.87 -8.62 -3.23
N GLY A 114 -1.22 -9.76 -3.24
CA GLY A 114 -1.85 -11.01 -2.90
C GLY A 114 -2.50 -11.71 -4.07
N ARG A 115 -3.76 -12.10 -4.02
CA ARG A 115 -4.47 -12.93 -5.01
C ARG A 115 -4.17 -12.61 -6.47
N ALA A 116 -2.97 -12.96 -6.89
CA ALA A 116 -2.44 -12.69 -8.23
C ALA A 116 -3.35 -13.22 -9.36
N THR A 117 -4.11 -14.28 -9.10
CA THR A 117 -5.06 -14.85 -10.05
C THR A 117 -6.22 -13.91 -10.41
N TYR A 118 -6.43 -12.88 -9.61
CA TYR A 118 -7.49 -11.90 -9.82
C TYR A 118 -6.97 -10.52 -10.24
N ALA A 119 -5.66 -10.32 -10.23
CA ALA A 119 -5.06 -9.15 -10.84
C ALA A 119 -5.46 -9.09 -12.32
N GLY A 120 -5.66 -7.89 -12.83
CA GLY A 120 -6.04 -7.72 -14.23
C GLY A 120 -7.52 -7.91 -14.53
N VAL A 121 -8.41 -7.84 -13.53
CA VAL A 121 -9.87 -7.86 -13.78
C VAL A 121 -10.29 -6.75 -14.74
N TYR A 122 -9.57 -5.64 -14.76
CA TYR A 122 -9.77 -4.53 -15.70
C TYR A 122 -8.90 -4.61 -16.96
N GLY A 123 -8.09 -5.68 -17.10
CA GLY A 123 -7.27 -5.91 -18.27
C GLY A 123 -6.58 -7.25 -18.18
N ASP A 124 -7.02 -8.25 -18.97
CA ASP A 124 -6.50 -9.63 -18.94
C ASP A 124 -4.99 -9.73 -19.15
N GLU A 125 -4.41 -8.76 -19.83
CA GLU A 125 -2.97 -8.67 -20.08
C GLU A 125 -2.13 -8.41 -18.82
N PHE A 126 -2.77 -8.10 -17.70
CA PHE A 126 -2.08 -7.81 -16.43
C PHE A 126 -2.30 -8.86 -15.37
N LYS A 127 -2.68 -10.06 -15.77
CA LYS A 127 -2.64 -11.19 -14.84
C LYS A 127 -1.24 -11.28 -14.26
N ASN A 128 -1.19 -11.39 -12.95
CA ASN A 128 0.07 -11.40 -12.20
C ASN A 128 0.77 -12.77 -12.31
N VAL A 129 1.05 -13.22 -13.52
CA VAL A 129 1.61 -14.55 -13.79
C VAL A 129 3.01 -14.78 -13.21
N ASP A 130 3.81 -13.70 -13.15
CA ASP A 130 5.18 -13.76 -12.61
C ASP A 130 5.22 -13.87 -11.08
N TYR A 131 4.09 -13.64 -10.40
CA TYR A 131 4.00 -13.59 -8.94
C TYR A 131 2.91 -14.49 -8.37
N LYS A 132 2.31 -15.33 -9.19
CA LYS A 132 1.15 -16.17 -8.83
C LYS A 132 1.39 -17.12 -7.66
N ASP A 133 2.64 -17.48 -7.41
CA ASP A 133 3.01 -18.49 -6.43
C ASP A 133 3.34 -17.91 -5.05
N ALA A 134 3.43 -16.60 -4.92
CA ALA A 134 3.90 -15.94 -3.69
C ALA A 134 3.26 -14.59 -3.45
N TYR A 135 2.01 -14.54 -3.08
CA TYR A 135 1.35 -13.29 -2.67
C TYR A 135 1.35 -12.16 -3.72
N GLY A 136 1.78 -12.41 -4.92
CA GLY A 136 1.92 -11.41 -5.96
C GLY A 136 3.12 -10.46 -5.76
N MET A 137 3.12 -9.36 -6.48
CA MET A 137 3.96 -8.22 -6.15
C MET A 137 3.46 -7.65 -4.82
N TYR A 138 4.37 -7.43 -3.85
CA TYR A 138 3.95 -6.88 -2.56
C TYR A 138 3.34 -5.50 -2.77
N GLY A 139 2.08 -5.33 -2.41
CA GLY A 139 1.35 -4.07 -2.49
C GLY A 139 1.23 -3.43 -1.11
N LEU A 140 1.64 -2.18 -0.97
CA LEU A 140 1.49 -1.40 0.24
C LEU A 140 1.01 0.01 -0.12
N TYR A 141 -0.07 0.45 0.50
CA TYR A 141 -0.44 1.84 0.53
C TYR A 141 -0.02 2.45 1.87
N PHE A 142 0.70 3.54 1.82
CA PHE A 142 1.09 4.32 2.99
C PHE A 142 0.37 5.66 2.95
N SER A 143 -0.60 5.84 3.86
CA SER A 143 -1.24 7.11 4.11
C SER A 143 -0.39 7.92 5.09
N TYR A 144 0.23 8.96 4.60
CA TYR A 144 1.14 9.77 5.43
C TYR A 144 0.41 10.80 6.30
N ALA A 145 -0.82 11.19 5.94
CA ALA A 145 -1.65 12.13 6.67
C ALA A 145 -3.10 12.03 6.21
N SER A 146 -4.01 12.78 6.85
CA SER A 146 -5.31 13.10 6.29
C SER A 146 -5.36 14.54 5.81
N ALA A 147 -5.78 14.76 4.56
CA ALA A 147 -5.97 16.10 4.01
C ALA A 147 -7.15 16.86 4.65
N MET A 148 -8.05 16.12 5.32
CA MET A 148 -9.22 16.68 6.00
C MET A 148 -9.00 16.93 7.49
N ASN A 149 -7.83 16.57 8.03
CA ASN A 149 -7.48 16.73 9.45
C ASN A 149 -6.21 17.57 9.59
N SER A 150 -6.34 18.79 10.05
CA SER A 150 -5.21 19.73 10.20
C SER A 150 -4.16 19.25 11.20
N GLN A 151 -4.54 18.54 12.26
CA GLN A 151 -3.60 17.96 13.22
C GLN A 151 -2.75 16.87 12.54
N SER A 152 -3.36 16.04 11.70
CA SER A 152 -2.66 15.03 10.92
C SER A 152 -1.64 15.65 9.95
N VAL A 153 -2.02 16.73 9.28
CA VAL A 153 -1.10 17.48 8.39
C VAL A 153 0.06 18.09 9.16
N THR A 154 -0.23 18.71 10.31
CA THR A 154 0.82 19.28 11.18
C THR A 154 1.77 18.20 11.66
N TYR A 155 1.23 17.10 12.17
CA TYR A 155 2.03 15.96 12.63
C TYR A 155 2.96 15.41 11.52
N TYR A 156 2.42 15.26 10.30
CA TYR A 156 3.24 14.83 9.17
C TYR A 156 4.36 15.82 8.85
N ASN A 157 4.07 17.11 8.80
CA ASN A 157 5.08 18.13 8.48
C ASN A 157 6.23 18.15 9.49
N GLU A 158 5.94 17.90 10.76
CA GLU A 158 6.95 17.84 11.82
C GLU A 158 7.79 16.54 11.76
N ASN A 159 7.25 15.45 11.24
CA ASN A 159 7.85 14.12 11.30
C ASN A 159 8.20 13.52 9.93
N ALA A 160 8.00 14.23 8.82
CA ALA A 160 8.13 13.69 7.46
C ALA A 160 9.48 13.01 7.19
N ASP A 161 10.57 13.62 7.62
CA ASP A 161 11.92 13.07 7.44
C ASP A 161 12.13 11.77 8.23
N ALA A 162 11.64 11.71 9.47
CA ALA A 162 11.73 10.52 10.29
C ALA A 162 10.89 9.38 9.69
N ILE A 163 9.66 9.68 9.31
CA ILE A 163 8.74 8.73 8.64
C ILE A 163 9.39 8.15 7.38
N ALA A 164 9.92 9.01 6.50
CA ALA A 164 10.54 8.57 5.26
C ALA A 164 11.77 7.67 5.51
N LYS A 165 12.66 8.06 6.44
CA LYS A 165 13.85 7.27 6.80
C LYS A 165 13.48 5.90 7.36
N ILE A 166 12.46 5.84 8.22
CA ILE A 166 12.00 4.60 8.84
C ILE A 166 11.36 3.70 7.78
N LEU A 167 10.53 4.25 6.89
CA LEU A 167 9.91 3.47 5.83
C LEU A 167 10.96 2.84 4.91
N VAL A 168 11.98 3.60 4.50
CA VAL A 168 13.10 3.07 3.70
C VAL A 168 13.87 1.99 4.48
N LYS A 169 14.18 2.21 5.76
CA LYS A 169 14.83 1.22 6.62
C LYS A 169 14.02 -0.07 6.71
N SER A 170 12.72 0.04 6.82
CA SER A 170 11.80 -1.11 6.89
C SER A 170 11.82 -1.92 5.59
N ILE A 171 11.82 -1.24 4.44
CA ILE A 171 11.92 -1.88 3.12
C ILE A 171 13.26 -2.63 3.00
N VAL A 172 14.36 -1.97 3.33
CA VAL A 172 15.70 -2.59 3.28
C VAL A 172 15.75 -3.81 4.19
N ARG A 173 15.24 -3.70 5.41
CA ARG A 173 15.22 -4.80 6.38
C ARG A 173 14.35 -5.97 5.92
N TYR A 174 13.16 -5.67 5.43
CA TYR A 174 12.20 -6.70 5.04
C TYR A 174 12.64 -7.50 3.81
N PHE A 175 13.22 -6.84 2.82
CA PHE A 175 13.71 -7.50 1.59
C PHE A 175 15.17 -7.94 1.65
N GLU A 176 15.85 -7.73 2.78
CA GLU A 176 17.26 -8.11 3.00
C GLU A 176 18.22 -7.55 1.93
N ILE A 177 18.12 -6.25 1.62
CA ILE A 177 18.88 -5.55 0.57
C ILE A 177 19.71 -4.40 1.12
#